data_3f5e479309ab7f96e0b0260c83ebcef9
#
_entry.id   3f5e479309ab7f96e0b0260c83ebcef9
#
_cell.length_a   1.000
_cell.length_b   1.000
_cell.length_c   1.000
_cell.angle_alpha   90.00
_cell.angle_beta   90.00
_cell.angle_gamma   90.00
#
_symmetry.space_group_name_H-M   'P 1'
#
loop_
_entity.id
_entity.type
_entity.pdbx_description
1 polymer ?
#
loop_
_entity_poly.entity_id
_entity_poly.type
_entity_poly.pdbx_seq_one_letter_code
_entity_poly.pdbx_strand_id
1 'polypeptide(L)'
;MKPYIDIAEKTNAEAMNVFEKDLWDKRKRLNSLYLQNKTESEMELTAYIKDLCKKGESTEVEFKSAAGGFPGSFWETYSAFGNTNGGIIVLGIKEKNHKFRPDKLTEEQILKYKKQYWDDVHNRNKVNTCLTMDSDVFEENYEGSHVLIFRIPRAQYSKRPIYIGPNPLEGTYVRRHEGDYKLEPDAVRRMFADADVLTHPLDGKILKNLSLEKDFDATTIRQYRQFHNNTHAGHPWSVLSDFDFFKKIGGYKSDPDTGEEGFTLAAVLMFGLEQTILRFLPYYYVDFREKLSTDSEIRWTDRIHPDGTWEANLYQFHRRVYLKMSQSLPTPFKLEGIQRIDDTPAHKALREAIINTIIHSRFNSMHCIVIEHYPDRFIFRNPGSLLVTLEQYYEGGTSICRNSNLQKMFEFIGEGERAGSGIDTIKKGWKENGWAEPAVREIADPEQVELTLFLNNGVKDEPTNNGGEPKRTDIEPINDNDGPIKDLVSGDSLSIYRLIKAQPTLSKPKIAEALNISTSTVKRRIEEMVEKEIIKHEGPNKSGYWKILK
;
A
#
# COMPACT_ATOMS: atom_id res chain seq x y z
N MET A 1 24.13 -34.37 10.91
CA MET A 1 22.89 -33.60 10.81
C MET A 1 22.93 -32.22 11.48
N LYS A 2 23.65 -32.02 12.58
CA LYS A 2 23.79 -30.67 13.23
C LYS A 2 24.38 -29.52 12.36
N PRO A 3 25.42 -29.72 11.51
CA PRO A 3 25.98 -28.58 10.76
C PRO A 3 25.09 -28.06 9.61
N TYR A 4 24.16 -28.87 9.10
CA TYR A 4 23.24 -28.43 8.03
C TYR A 4 22.07 -27.57 8.53
N ILE A 5 21.66 -27.77 9.78
CA ILE A 5 20.59 -26.95 10.39
C ILE A 5 21.11 -25.56 10.70
N ASP A 6 22.35 -25.40 11.17
CA ASP A 6 22.99 -24.13 11.46
C ASP A 6 23.22 -23.24 10.21
N ILE A 7 23.48 -23.87 9.05
CA ILE A 7 23.68 -23.15 7.79
C ILE A 7 22.33 -22.69 7.22
N ALA A 8 21.29 -23.52 7.28
CA ALA A 8 19.95 -23.15 6.83
C ALA A 8 19.32 -22.05 7.71
N GLU A 9 19.56 -22.08 9.02
CA GLU A 9 19.12 -21.03 9.94
C GLU A 9 19.86 -19.70 9.71
N LYS A 10 21.16 -19.72 9.40
CA LYS A 10 21.94 -18.51 9.06
C LYS A 10 21.49 -17.88 7.74
N THR A 11 21.27 -18.69 6.71
CA THR A 11 20.88 -18.19 5.38
C THR A 11 19.46 -17.60 5.38
N ASN A 12 18.55 -18.17 6.17
CA ASN A 12 17.21 -17.58 6.35
C ASN A 12 17.23 -16.28 7.19
N ALA A 13 18.15 -16.16 8.15
CA ALA A 13 18.25 -14.95 8.98
C ALA A 13 18.81 -13.73 8.19
N GLU A 14 19.63 -13.96 7.18
CA GLU A 14 20.18 -12.90 6.31
C GLU A 14 19.18 -12.43 5.23
N ALA A 15 18.17 -13.24 4.92
CA ALA A 15 17.14 -12.94 3.92
C ALA A 15 15.86 -12.30 4.50
N MET A 16 15.73 -12.22 5.84
CA MET A 16 14.56 -11.63 6.50
C MET A 16 14.68 -10.10 6.58
N ASN A 17 13.57 -9.39 6.33
CA ASN A 17 13.51 -7.94 6.54
C ASN A 17 13.60 -7.58 8.05
N VAL A 18 13.86 -6.30 8.36
CA VAL A 18 14.12 -5.84 9.74
C VAL A 18 12.94 -6.15 10.69
N PHE A 19 11.70 -6.11 10.20
CA PHE A 19 10.50 -6.38 10.99
C PHE A 19 10.32 -7.88 11.25
N GLU A 20 10.49 -8.72 10.22
CA GLU A 20 10.53 -10.18 10.38
C GLU A 20 11.71 -10.60 11.24
N LYS A 21 12.84 -9.91 11.15
CA LYS A 21 14.02 -10.12 11.98
C LYS A 21 13.77 -9.72 13.44
N ASP A 22 13.10 -8.60 13.70
CA ASP A 22 12.71 -8.19 15.06
C ASP A 22 11.66 -9.15 15.67
N LEU A 23 10.66 -9.59 14.87
CA LEU A 23 9.72 -10.64 15.24
C LEU A 23 10.40 -12.00 15.44
N TRP A 24 11.35 -12.36 14.58
CA TRP A 24 12.11 -13.60 14.67
C TRP A 24 13.10 -13.58 15.85
N ASP A 25 13.78 -12.45 16.09
CA ASP A 25 14.67 -12.26 17.25
C ASP A 25 13.88 -12.22 18.57
N LYS A 26 12.68 -11.62 18.60
CA LYS A 26 11.74 -11.69 19.71
C LYS A 26 11.23 -13.13 19.91
N ARG A 27 10.94 -13.86 18.84
CA ARG A 27 10.55 -15.26 18.83
C ARG A 27 11.69 -16.18 19.31
N LYS A 28 12.92 -15.93 18.87
CA LYS A 28 14.13 -16.66 19.30
C LYS A 28 14.49 -16.38 20.74
N ARG A 29 14.34 -15.12 21.20
CA ARG A 29 14.44 -14.73 22.61
C ARG A 29 13.37 -15.40 23.47
N LEU A 30 12.12 -15.38 23.03
CA LEU A 30 11.01 -16.06 23.72
C LEU A 30 11.25 -17.57 23.82
N ASN A 31 11.71 -18.23 22.74
CA ASN A 31 12.04 -19.65 22.79
C ASN A 31 13.28 -19.97 23.62
N SER A 32 14.32 -19.13 23.63
CA SER A 32 15.51 -19.33 24.48
C SER A 32 15.22 -19.04 25.96
N LEU A 33 14.35 -18.07 26.26
CA LEU A 33 13.86 -17.76 27.61
C LEU A 33 12.95 -18.87 28.14
N TYR A 34 12.12 -19.47 27.27
CA TYR A 34 11.28 -20.62 27.60
C TYR A 34 12.10 -21.86 27.97
N LEU A 35 13.30 -22.01 27.40
CA LEU A 35 14.20 -23.14 27.64
C LEU A 35 15.17 -22.91 28.82
N GLN A 36 15.39 -21.70 29.29
CA GLN A 36 16.41 -21.39 30.30
C GLN A 36 15.91 -21.02 31.70
N ASN A 37 14.73 -20.44 31.89
CA ASN A 37 14.22 -20.14 33.25
C ASN A 37 12.70 -19.93 33.27
N LYS A 38 11.98 -20.90 33.81
CA LYS A 38 10.52 -20.88 33.97
C LYS A 38 9.99 -19.68 34.78
N THR A 39 10.76 -19.15 35.76
CA THR A 39 10.38 -18.06 36.67
C THR A 39 10.58 -16.66 36.09
N GLU A 40 11.62 -16.41 35.30
CA GLU A 40 11.82 -15.12 34.61
C GLU A 40 10.86 -14.96 33.43
N SER A 41 10.62 -16.04 32.69
CA SER A 41 9.69 -16.11 31.58
C SER A 41 8.24 -15.80 32.00
N GLU A 42 7.78 -16.34 33.15
CA GLU A 42 6.44 -16.07 33.68
C GLU A 42 6.26 -14.59 34.07
N MET A 43 7.31 -13.92 34.59
CA MET A 43 7.25 -12.49 34.88
C MET A 43 7.23 -11.60 33.65
N GLU A 44 7.99 -11.93 32.61
CA GLU A 44 8.01 -11.17 31.35
C GLU A 44 6.70 -11.31 30.57
N LEU A 45 6.10 -12.51 30.54
CA LEU A 45 4.85 -12.76 29.84
C LEU A 45 3.62 -12.18 30.58
N THR A 46 3.62 -12.20 31.89
CA THR A 46 2.59 -11.48 32.68
C THR A 46 2.68 -9.96 32.46
N ALA A 47 3.90 -9.43 32.33
CA ALA A 47 4.12 -8.03 31.98
C ALA A 47 3.62 -7.71 30.57
N TYR A 48 3.75 -8.63 29.62
CA TYR A 48 3.25 -8.50 28.25
C TYR A 48 1.72 -8.41 28.19
N ILE A 49 0.99 -9.31 28.90
CA ILE A 49 -0.48 -9.23 28.96
C ILE A 49 -0.93 -7.93 29.64
N LYS A 50 -0.24 -7.50 30.70
CA LYS A 50 -0.52 -6.20 31.35
C LYS A 50 -0.31 -5.03 30.41
N ASP A 51 0.70 -5.08 29.55
CA ASP A 51 0.93 -4.06 28.52
C ASP A 51 -0.18 -4.08 27.45
N LEU A 52 -0.60 -5.26 26.98
CA LEU A 52 -1.74 -5.39 26.08
C LEU A 52 -3.03 -4.83 26.70
N CYS A 53 -3.31 -5.17 27.96
CA CYS A 53 -4.48 -4.64 28.68
C CYS A 53 -4.41 -3.11 28.89
N LYS A 54 -3.21 -2.51 29.01
CA LYS A 54 -3.04 -1.05 29.07
C LYS A 54 -3.31 -0.37 27.73
N LYS A 55 -2.90 -1.00 26.64
CA LYS A 55 -3.13 -0.51 25.28
C LYS A 55 -4.59 -0.64 24.86
N GLY A 56 -5.31 -1.63 25.40
CA GLY A 56 -6.69 -1.94 25.06
C GLY A 56 -6.86 -2.65 23.71
N GLU A 57 -8.11 -2.82 23.28
CA GLU A 57 -8.43 -3.28 21.93
C GLU A 57 -7.93 -2.26 20.91
N SER A 58 -7.45 -2.76 19.79
CA SER A 58 -6.84 -1.95 18.74
C SER A 58 -6.95 -2.64 17.37
N THR A 59 -6.29 -2.06 16.37
CA THR A 59 -6.14 -2.72 15.06
C THR A 59 -5.41 -4.05 15.12
N GLU A 60 -4.62 -4.30 16.18
CA GLU A 60 -3.74 -5.48 16.31
C GLU A 60 -4.02 -6.33 17.55
N VAL A 61 -4.91 -5.92 18.43
CA VAL A 61 -5.21 -6.62 19.68
C VAL A 61 -6.70 -6.74 19.89
N GLU A 62 -7.15 -7.95 20.24
CA GLU A 62 -8.54 -8.27 20.56
C GLU A 62 -8.62 -9.13 21.81
N PHE A 63 -9.55 -8.82 22.71
CA PHE A 63 -9.84 -9.60 23.91
C PHE A 63 -11.19 -10.30 23.78
N LYS A 64 -11.22 -11.60 24.06
CA LYS A 64 -12.46 -12.37 23.99
C LYS A 64 -12.72 -13.15 25.28
N SER A 65 -13.91 -12.97 25.83
CA SER A 65 -14.40 -13.78 26.94
C SER A 65 -14.66 -15.21 26.48
N ALA A 66 -14.23 -16.18 27.29
CA ALA A 66 -14.47 -17.60 27.10
C ALA A 66 -15.20 -18.25 28.27
N ALA A 67 -15.79 -17.47 29.19
CA ALA A 67 -16.54 -17.96 30.34
C ALA A 67 -17.74 -18.86 29.94
N GLY A 68 -18.35 -18.59 28.79
CA GLY A 68 -19.47 -19.35 28.22
C GLY A 68 -19.09 -20.42 27.18
N GLY A 69 -17.78 -20.65 26.94
CA GLY A 69 -17.28 -21.53 25.90
C GLY A 69 -16.40 -20.80 24.89
N PHE A 70 -15.87 -21.53 23.89
CA PHE A 70 -15.08 -20.92 22.83
C PHE A 70 -15.96 -19.98 21.98
N PRO A 71 -15.64 -18.66 21.88
CA PRO A 71 -16.53 -17.70 21.24
C PRO A 71 -16.58 -17.87 19.72
N GLY A 72 -17.79 -17.88 19.14
CA GLY A 72 -17.98 -17.97 17.69
C GLY A 72 -17.35 -16.81 16.92
N SER A 73 -17.37 -15.59 17.49
CA SER A 73 -16.75 -14.38 16.92
C SER A 73 -15.22 -14.42 16.85
N PHE A 74 -14.57 -15.43 17.45
CA PHE A 74 -13.13 -15.65 17.31
C PHE A 74 -12.72 -15.78 15.83
N TRP A 75 -13.51 -16.49 15.05
CA TRP A 75 -13.19 -16.76 13.65
C TRP A 75 -13.35 -15.54 12.73
N GLU A 76 -14.27 -14.63 13.09
CA GLU A 76 -14.38 -13.33 12.40
C GLU A 76 -13.11 -12.51 12.58
N THR A 77 -12.60 -12.42 13.81
CA THR A 77 -11.33 -11.75 14.13
C THR A 77 -10.15 -12.47 13.49
N TYR A 78 -10.13 -13.80 13.48
CA TYR A 78 -9.10 -14.57 12.77
C TYR A 78 -9.04 -14.22 11.29
N SER A 79 -10.19 -14.20 10.61
CA SER A 79 -10.29 -13.76 9.22
C SER A 79 -9.83 -12.32 9.05
N ALA A 80 -10.30 -11.41 9.91
CA ALA A 80 -9.97 -10.00 9.86
C ALA A 80 -8.48 -9.73 10.02
N PHE A 81 -7.82 -10.35 11.01
CA PHE A 81 -6.38 -10.24 11.20
C PHE A 81 -5.58 -10.84 10.03
N GLY A 82 -5.97 -12.04 9.57
CA GLY A 82 -5.32 -12.66 8.42
C GLY A 82 -5.38 -11.83 7.15
N ASN A 83 -6.46 -11.11 6.93
CA ASN A 83 -6.65 -10.25 5.75
C ASN A 83 -6.07 -8.84 5.90
N THR A 84 -5.70 -8.43 7.14
CA THR A 84 -5.18 -7.07 7.40
C THR A 84 -3.68 -7.13 7.76
N ASN A 85 -3.30 -6.75 8.96
CA ASN A 85 -1.88 -6.69 9.38
C ASN A 85 -1.47 -7.82 10.32
N GLY A 86 -2.34 -8.80 10.54
CA GLY A 86 -2.19 -9.75 11.62
C GLY A 86 -2.63 -9.16 12.95
N GLY A 87 -2.43 -9.88 14.05
CA GLY A 87 -2.78 -9.40 15.38
C GLY A 87 -2.73 -10.49 16.45
N ILE A 88 -3.16 -10.10 17.65
CA ILE A 88 -3.16 -10.95 18.83
C ILE A 88 -4.58 -11.06 19.36
N ILE A 89 -5.08 -12.29 19.52
CA ILE A 89 -6.34 -12.56 20.21
C ILE A 89 -6.00 -13.13 21.58
N VAL A 90 -6.51 -12.50 22.64
CA VAL A 90 -6.39 -12.97 24.01
C VAL A 90 -7.73 -13.54 24.46
N LEU A 91 -7.79 -14.86 24.64
CA LEU A 91 -9.00 -15.58 25.08
C LEU A 91 -8.99 -15.81 26.58
N GLY A 92 -10.10 -15.50 27.25
CA GLY A 92 -10.26 -15.64 28.70
C GLY A 92 -10.15 -14.32 29.47
N ILE A 93 -10.17 -13.20 28.76
CA ILE A 93 -10.28 -11.86 29.33
C ILE A 93 -11.51 -11.17 28.74
N LYS A 94 -12.34 -10.59 29.62
CA LYS A 94 -13.50 -9.79 29.25
C LYS A 94 -13.19 -8.31 29.42
N GLU A 95 -13.39 -7.53 28.38
CA GLU A 95 -13.44 -6.07 28.49
C GLU A 95 -14.85 -5.59 28.88
N LYS A 96 -14.89 -4.63 29.82
CA LYS A 96 -16.09 -3.87 30.15
C LYS A 96 -15.71 -2.47 30.61
N ASN A 97 -16.10 -1.45 29.85
CA ASN A 97 -15.82 -0.03 30.16
C ASN A 97 -14.30 0.24 30.31
N HIS A 98 -13.48 -0.22 29.39
CA HIS A 98 -12.00 -0.17 29.40
C HIS A 98 -11.36 -0.81 30.63
N LYS A 99 -12.07 -1.74 31.28
CA LYS A 99 -11.54 -2.58 32.36
C LYS A 99 -11.49 -4.02 31.91
N PHE A 100 -10.31 -4.60 31.98
CA PHE A 100 -10.03 -5.99 31.63
C PHE A 100 -10.16 -6.86 32.86
N ARG A 101 -10.97 -7.92 32.78
CA ARG A 101 -11.18 -8.87 33.88
C ARG A 101 -11.03 -10.29 33.37
N PRO A 102 -10.18 -11.11 34.02
CA PRO A 102 -10.06 -12.51 33.64
C PRO A 102 -11.35 -13.30 33.94
N ASP A 103 -11.64 -14.26 33.07
CA ASP A 103 -12.83 -15.13 33.16
C ASP A 103 -12.69 -16.26 34.20
N LYS A 104 -11.52 -16.39 34.83
CA LYS A 104 -11.18 -17.46 35.79
C LYS A 104 -11.28 -18.87 35.16
N LEU A 105 -10.74 -19.00 33.95
CA LEU A 105 -10.69 -20.29 33.26
C LEU A 105 -9.75 -21.26 34.00
N THR A 106 -10.13 -22.54 34.01
CA THR A 106 -9.31 -23.63 34.53
C THR A 106 -8.35 -24.17 33.48
N GLU A 107 -7.30 -24.86 33.90
CA GLU A 107 -6.36 -25.54 33.01
C GLU A 107 -7.08 -26.54 32.08
N GLU A 108 -8.06 -27.27 32.59
CA GLU A 108 -8.87 -28.22 31.81
C GLU A 108 -9.67 -27.51 30.69
N GLN A 109 -10.23 -26.32 30.97
CA GLN A 109 -10.94 -25.53 29.98
C GLN A 109 -9.98 -25.01 28.89
N ILE A 110 -8.79 -24.58 29.25
CA ILE A 110 -7.74 -24.13 28.32
C ILE A 110 -7.33 -25.28 27.39
N LEU A 111 -7.05 -26.46 27.94
CA LEU A 111 -6.70 -27.64 27.14
C LEU A 111 -7.82 -28.01 26.16
N LYS A 112 -9.08 -27.95 26.62
CA LYS A 112 -10.25 -28.15 25.77
C LYS A 112 -10.33 -27.12 24.65
N TYR A 113 -10.15 -25.82 24.94
CA TYR A 113 -10.21 -24.76 23.94
C TYR A 113 -9.05 -24.80 22.96
N LYS A 114 -7.86 -25.14 23.42
CA LYS A 114 -6.69 -25.34 22.56
C LYS A 114 -6.92 -26.49 21.59
N LYS A 115 -7.47 -27.62 22.06
CA LYS A 115 -7.85 -28.73 21.18
C LYS A 115 -8.92 -28.31 20.18
N GLN A 116 -9.98 -27.67 20.64
CA GLN A 116 -11.08 -27.18 19.78
C GLN A 116 -10.55 -26.22 18.70
N TYR A 117 -9.64 -25.31 19.05
CA TYR A 117 -9.01 -24.41 18.07
C TYR A 117 -8.28 -25.18 16.97
N TRP A 118 -7.46 -26.18 17.34
CA TRP A 118 -6.70 -26.97 16.36
C TRP A 118 -7.62 -27.84 15.49
N ASP A 119 -8.66 -28.39 16.04
CA ASP A 119 -9.66 -29.12 15.27
C ASP A 119 -10.41 -28.20 14.28
N ASP A 120 -10.79 -27.02 14.74
CA ASP A 120 -11.55 -26.03 13.95
C ASP A 120 -10.70 -25.35 12.86
N VAL A 121 -9.42 -24.99 13.14
CA VAL A 121 -8.56 -24.28 12.18
C VAL A 121 -8.14 -25.19 11.01
N HIS A 122 -8.15 -26.50 11.19
CA HIS A 122 -7.92 -27.48 10.13
C HIS A 122 -9.21 -27.93 9.43
N ASN A 123 -10.37 -27.51 9.92
CA ASN A 123 -11.66 -27.77 9.27
C ASN A 123 -11.96 -26.70 8.21
N ARG A 124 -11.83 -27.05 6.93
CA ARG A 124 -12.07 -26.14 5.81
C ARG A 124 -13.48 -25.59 5.71
N ASN A 125 -14.47 -26.24 6.36
CA ASN A 125 -15.81 -25.68 6.48
C ASN A 125 -15.90 -24.59 7.56
N LYS A 126 -14.89 -24.46 8.40
CA LYS A 126 -14.80 -23.44 9.46
C LYS A 126 -13.96 -22.26 9.01
N VAL A 127 -12.75 -22.53 8.56
CA VAL A 127 -11.83 -21.54 7.99
C VAL A 127 -11.03 -22.14 6.84
N ASN A 128 -10.86 -21.39 5.78
CA ASN A 128 -10.23 -21.91 4.54
C ASN A 128 -8.73 -22.19 4.67
N THR A 129 -8.03 -21.53 5.60
CA THR A 129 -6.56 -21.60 5.70
C THR A 129 -6.11 -21.49 7.14
N CYS A 130 -5.26 -22.42 7.58
CA CYS A 130 -4.54 -22.31 8.84
C CYS A 130 -3.33 -21.38 8.66
N LEU A 131 -3.28 -20.30 9.44
CA LEU A 131 -2.19 -19.31 9.42
C LEU A 131 -1.18 -19.51 10.54
N THR A 132 -1.58 -20.19 11.63
CA THR A 132 -0.79 -20.31 12.86
C THR A 132 0.04 -21.57 12.88
N MET A 133 1.18 -21.49 13.59
CA MET A 133 2.00 -22.62 14.00
C MET A 133 1.78 -22.91 15.50
N ASP A 134 2.27 -24.05 16.00
CA ASP A 134 2.17 -24.41 17.41
C ASP A 134 2.72 -23.33 18.36
N SER A 135 3.77 -22.64 17.93
CA SER A 135 4.40 -21.55 18.69
C SER A 135 3.57 -20.24 18.72
N ASP A 136 2.52 -20.15 17.93
CA ASP A 136 1.65 -18.97 17.87
C ASP A 136 0.45 -19.09 18.82
N VAL A 137 0.26 -20.29 19.45
CA VAL A 137 -0.84 -20.57 20.37
C VAL A 137 -0.26 -21.02 21.71
N PHE A 138 -0.28 -20.14 22.70
CA PHE A 138 0.34 -20.38 23.99
C PHE A 138 -0.55 -19.95 25.14
N GLU A 139 -0.35 -20.64 26.27
CA GLU A 139 -1.09 -20.42 27.51
C GLU A 139 -0.28 -19.52 28.45
N GLU A 140 -1.02 -18.66 29.18
CA GLU A 140 -0.46 -17.80 30.20
C GLU A 140 -1.34 -17.70 31.43
N ASN A 141 -0.75 -17.24 32.56
CA ASN A 141 -1.47 -16.93 33.78
C ASN A 141 -1.57 -15.41 33.97
N TYR A 142 -2.79 -14.91 34.06
CA TYR A 142 -3.08 -13.51 34.30
C TYR A 142 -4.00 -13.34 35.50
N GLU A 143 -3.53 -12.66 36.55
CA GLU A 143 -4.28 -12.44 37.79
C GLU A 143 -4.90 -13.72 38.41
N GLY A 144 -4.16 -14.83 38.38
CA GLY A 144 -4.61 -16.13 38.88
C GLY A 144 -5.64 -16.86 38.02
N SER A 145 -5.79 -16.46 36.78
CA SER A 145 -6.63 -17.12 35.77
C SER A 145 -5.78 -17.54 34.58
N HIS A 146 -6.09 -18.70 34.01
CA HIS A 146 -5.48 -19.13 32.75
C HIS A 146 -6.09 -18.36 31.58
N VAL A 147 -5.25 -17.94 30.64
CA VAL A 147 -5.64 -17.29 29.38
C VAL A 147 -4.93 -17.95 28.22
N LEU A 148 -5.55 -17.94 27.04
CA LEU A 148 -4.97 -18.51 25.83
C LEU A 148 -4.71 -17.38 24.83
N ILE A 149 -3.49 -17.30 24.34
CA ILE A 149 -3.03 -16.24 23.42
C ILE A 149 -2.80 -16.83 22.05
N PHE A 150 -3.35 -16.17 21.02
CA PHE A 150 -3.21 -16.52 19.63
C PHE A 150 -2.55 -15.36 18.88
N ARG A 151 -1.39 -15.62 18.28
CA ARG A 151 -0.79 -14.72 17.31
C ARG A 151 -1.26 -15.10 15.93
N ILE A 152 -2.07 -14.27 15.32
CA ILE A 152 -2.57 -14.49 13.97
C ILE A 152 -1.70 -13.69 13.01
N PRO A 153 -0.83 -14.35 12.20
CA PRO A 153 -0.02 -13.62 11.24
C PRO A 153 -0.88 -13.08 10.09
N ARG A 154 -0.43 -11.99 9.49
CA ARG A 154 -0.97 -11.56 8.21
C ARG A 154 -0.78 -12.66 7.18
N ALA A 155 -1.82 -13.01 6.44
CA ALA A 155 -1.73 -13.97 5.36
C ALA A 155 -0.93 -13.40 4.18
N GLN A 156 -0.11 -14.26 3.54
CA GLN A 156 0.49 -13.92 2.27
C GLN A 156 -0.59 -13.64 1.23
N TYR A 157 -0.32 -12.74 0.28
CA TYR A 157 -1.29 -12.37 -0.76
C TYR A 157 -1.83 -13.57 -1.53
N SER A 158 -0.97 -14.56 -1.84
CA SER A 158 -1.37 -15.81 -2.51
C SER A 158 -2.36 -16.68 -1.73
N LYS A 159 -2.52 -16.45 -0.42
CA LYS A 159 -3.44 -17.18 0.45
C LYS A 159 -4.73 -16.42 0.77
N ARG A 160 -4.84 -15.14 0.35
CA ARG A 160 -6.02 -14.32 0.57
C ARG A 160 -7.08 -14.56 -0.48
N PRO A 161 -8.35 -14.35 -0.14
CA PRO A 161 -8.87 -13.97 1.18
C PRO A 161 -8.85 -15.12 2.18
N ILE A 162 -8.64 -14.80 3.46
CA ILE A 162 -8.93 -15.69 4.57
C ILE A 162 -10.39 -15.51 4.91
N TYR A 163 -11.19 -16.60 4.86
CA TYR A 163 -12.61 -16.54 5.11
C TYR A 163 -13.11 -17.69 5.96
N ILE A 164 -14.24 -17.48 6.61
CA ILE A 164 -14.93 -18.45 7.45
C ILE A 164 -16.17 -19.02 6.74
N GLY A 165 -16.47 -20.28 7.02
CA GLY A 165 -17.57 -20.98 6.37
C GLY A 165 -17.31 -21.32 4.90
N PRO A 166 -18.35 -21.82 4.19
CA PRO A 166 -18.19 -22.33 2.83
C PRO A 166 -18.22 -21.24 1.74
N ASN A 167 -18.73 -20.04 2.06
CA ASN A 167 -18.88 -18.95 1.07
C ASN A 167 -17.91 -17.79 1.36
N PRO A 168 -16.87 -17.59 0.55
CA PRO A 168 -15.92 -16.49 0.75
C PRO A 168 -16.57 -15.10 0.68
N LEU A 169 -17.59 -14.91 -0.15
CA LEU A 169 -18.27 -13.61 -0.28
C LEU A 169 -19.04 -13.21 0.99
N GLU A 170 -19.35 -14.18 1.85
CA GLU A 170 -20.08 -13.97 3.10
C GLU A 170 -19.19 -14.10 4.34
N GLY A 171 -18.05 -14.77 4.23
CA GLY A 171 -17.18 -15.13 5.35
C GLY A 171 -15.88 -14.37 5.44
N THR A 172 -15.63 -13.37 4.58
CA THR A 172 -14.39 -12.59 4.58
C THR A 172 -14.53 -11.32 5.42
N TYR A 173 -13.61 -11.14 6.38
CA TYR A 173 -13.58 -9.98 7.28
C TYR A 173 -12.26 -9.25 7.17
N VAL A 174 -12.27 -7.95 7.50
CA VAL A 174 -11.10 -7.07 7.61
C VAL A 174 -11.16 -6.28 8.90
N ARG A 175 -10.00 -6.00 9.48
CA ARG A 175 -9.87 -5.18 10.69
C ARG A 175 -9.82 -3.71 10.33
N ARG A 176 -10.70 -2.90 10.94
CA ARG A 176 -10.65 -1.43 10.86
C ARG A 176 -10.87 -0.87 12.26
N HIS A 177 -9.91 -0.12 12.75
CA HIS A 177 -9.90 0.30 14.16
C HIS A 177 -10.03 -0.92 15.09
N GLU A 178 -11.00 -0.94 15.97
CA GLU A 178 -11.28 -2.01 16.95
C GLU A 178 -12.34 -3.01 16.45
N GLY A 179 -12.83 -2.88 15.22
CA GLY A 179 -13.93 -3.70 14.69
C GLY A 179 -13.54 -4.64 13.57
N ASP A 180 -14.21 -5.80 13.53
CA ASP A 180 -14.15 -6.76 12.44
C ASP A 180 -15.32 -6.52 11.50
N TYR A 181 -15.04 -6.12 10.27
CA TYR A 181 -16.05 -5.74 9.28
C TYR A 181 -16.07 -6.74 8.13
N LYS A 182 -17.27 -7.21 7.79
CA LYS A 182 -17.47 -8.03 6.60
C LYS A 182 -17.07 -7.24 5.36
N LEU A 183 -16.32 -7.86 4.50
CA LEU A 183 -15.86 -7.24 3.26
C LEU A 183 -16.93 -7.35 2.17
N GLU A 184 -17.08 -6.31 1.38
CA GLU A 184 -17.99 -6.30 0.23
C GLU A 184 -17.60 -7.35 -0.81
N PRO A 185 -18.59 -8.01 -1.48
CA PRO A 185 -18.32 -9.08 -2.43
C PRO A 185 -17.32 -8.71 -3.53
N ASP A 186 -17.35 -7.48 -4.03
CA ASP A 186 -16.44 -7.02 -5.07
C ASP A 186 -14.99 -6.89 -4.57
N ALA A 187 -14.81 -6.50 -3.31
CA ALA A 187 -13.48 -6.47 -2.69
C ALA A 187 -12.93 -7.89 -2.47
N VAL A 188 -13.79 -8.86 -2.12
CA VAL A 188 -13.41 -10.28 -2.01
C VAL A 188 -12.97 -10.83 -3.37
N ARG A 189 -13.72 -10.55 -4.45
CA ARG A 189 -13.33 -10.94 -5.81
C ARG A 189 -11.98 -10.36 -6.22
N ARG A 190 -11.71 -9.10 -5.83
CA ARG A 190 -10.41 -8.45 -6.05
C ARG A 190 -9.28 -9.16 -5.31
N MET A 191 -9.49 -9.58 -4.06
CA MET A 191 -8.50 -10.35 -3.31
C MET A 191 -8.13 -11.67 -3.99
N PHE A 192 -9.12 -12.40 -4.52
CA PHE A 192 -8.86 -13.62 -5.30
C PHE A 192 -8.06 -13.32 -6.57
N ALA A 193 -8.42 -12.25 -7.29
CA ALA A 193 -7.70 -11.84 -8.49
C ALA A 193 -6.24 -11.44 -8.18
N ASP A 194 -5.99 -10.79 -7.06
CA ASP A 194 -4.64 -10.44 -6.62
C ASP A 194 -3.83 -11.67 -6.18
N ALA A 195 -4.47 -12.63 -5.54
CA ALA A 195 -3.83 -13.90 -5.19
C ALA A 195 -3.40 -14.71 -6.43
N ASP A 196 -4.22 -14.70 -7.47
CA ASP A 196 -3.95 -15.43 -8.72
C ASP A 196 -2.83 -14.79 -9.54
N VAL A 197 -2.63 -13.48 -9.45
CA VAL A 197 -1.54 -12.76 -10.16
C VAL A 197 -0.16 -13.36 -9.88
N LEU A 198 0.08 -13.90 -8.69
CA LEU A 198 1.37 -14.47 -8.30
C LEU A 198 1.66 -15.82 -8.97
N THR A 199 0.61 -16.57 -9.28
CA THR A 199 0.69 -17.90 -9.93
C THR A 199 0.51 -17.78 -11.44
N HIS A 200 -0.40 -16.91 -11.89
CA HIS A 200 -0.77 -16.72 -13.28
C HIS A 200 -0.80 -15.23 -13.64
N PRO A 201 0.35 -14.57 -13.81
CA PRO A 201 0.39 -13.16 -14.15
C PRO A 201 -0.33 -12.91 -15.47
N LEU A 202 -1.25 -11.94 -15.47
CA LEU A 202 -2.11 -11.62 -16.64
C LEU A 202 -1.29 -11.35 -17.90
N ASP A 203 -0.17 -10.68 -17.76
CA ASP A 203 0.74 -10.32 -18.84
C ASP A 203 1.42 -11.55 -19.50
N GLY A 204 1.41 -12.70 -18.81
CA GLY A 204 1.89 -13.99 -19.32
C GLY A 204 0.87 -14.74 -20.20
N LYS A 205 -0.38 -14.28 -20.29
CA LYS A 205 -1.44 -14.92 -21.07
C LYS A 205 -1.04 -15.04 -22.54
N ILE A 206 -1.16 -16.26 -23.09
CA ILE A 206 -0.90 -16.56 -24.50
C ILE A 206 -2.10 -16.13 -25.33
N LEU A 207 -1.84 -15.36 -26.39
CA LEU A 207 -2.82 -14.84 -27.33
C LEU A 207 -2.59 -15.49 -28.69
N LYS A 208 -3.67 -16.07 -29.22
CA LYS A 208 -3.64 -16.80 -30.51
C LYS A 208 -3.97 -15.89 -31.67
N ASN A 209 -3.62 -16.33 -32.87
CA ASN A 209 -3.97 -15.69 -34.14
C ASN A 209 -3.44 -14.25 -34.27
N LEU A 210 -2.24 -14.01 -33.75
CA LEU A 210 -1.50 -12.78 -33.96
C LEU A 210 -0.32 -13.00 -34.91
N SER A 211 0.00 -11.97 -35.69
CA SER A 211 1.14 -11.93 -36.59
C SER A 211 2.05 -10.77 -36.23
N LEU A 212 3.36 -11.00 -36.19
CA LEU A 212 4.34 -9.96 -35.89
C LEU A 212 4.22 -8.75 -36.84
N GLU A 213 3.89 -9.01 -38.08
CA GLU A 213 3.80 -7.99 -39.13
C GLU A 213 2.51 -7.17 -39.08
N LYS A 214 1.40 -7.75 -38.59
CA LYS A 214 0.06 -7.14 -38.67
C LYS A 214 -0.42 -6.56 -37.34
N ASP A 215 0.07 -7.11 -36.23
CA ASP A 215 -0.44 -6.81 -34.89
C ASP A 215 0.55 -6.02 -34.04
N PHE A 216 1.80 -5.83 -34.51
CA PHE A 216 2.86 -5.16 -33.75
C PHE A 216 3.45 -3.99 -34.53
N ASP A 217 3.91 -2.96 -33.78
CA ASP A 217 4.57 -1.80 -34.37
C ASP A 217 6.06 -2.08 -34.66
N ALA A 218 6.38 -2.20 -35.95
CA ALA A 218 7.74 -2.44 -36.42
C ALA A 218 8.73 -1.33 -35.96
N THR A 219 8.25 -0.12 -35.78
CA THR A 219 9.09 1.01 -35.32
C THR A 219 9.48 0.82 -33.86
N THR A 220 8.52 0.45 -33.02
CA THR A 220 8.75 0.13 -31.61
C THR A 220 9.73 -1.03 -31.47
N ILE A 221 9.53 -2.13 -32.21
CA ILE A 221 10.44 -3.29 -32.18
C ILE A 221 11.86 -2.90 -32.53
N ARG A 222 12.04 -2.13 -33.61
CA ARG A 222 13.36 -1.66 -34.07
C ARG A 222 14.05 -0.78 -33.03
N GLN A 223 13.31 0.15 -32.44
CA GLN A 223 13.85 1.04 -31.39
C GLN A 223 14.24 0.27 -30.13
N TYR A 224 13.41 -0.67 -29.69
CA TYR A 224 13.71 -1.52 -28.55
C TYR A 224 14.96 -2.37 -28.79
N ARG A 225 15.07 -3.03 -29.96
CA ARG A 225 16.26 -3.81 -30.33
C ARG A 225 17.52 -2.97 -30.42
N GLN A 226 17.41 -1.77 -30.98
CA GLN A 226 18.55 -0.84 -31.03
C GLN A 226 19.00 -0.46 -29.62
N PHE A 227 18.05 -0.19 -28.73
CA PHE A 227 18.38 0.15 -27.34
C PHE A 227 19.03 -1.04 -26.61
N HIS A 228 18.47 -2.25 -26.76
CA HIS A 228 19.07 -3.48 -26.23
C HIS A 228 20.52 -3.69 -26.74
N ASN A 229 20.76 -3.51 -28.03
CA ASN A 229 22.08 -3.71 -28.62
C ASN A 229 23.09 -2.66 -28.15
N ASN A 230 22.65 -1.43 -27.91
CA ASN A 230 23.49 -0.37 -27.39
C ASN A 230 23.88 -0.62 -25.91
N THR A 231 22.93 -1.12 -25.13
CA THR A 231 23.15 -1.43 -23.70
C THR A 231 23.98 -2.70 -23.53
N HIS A 232 23.86 -3.68 -24.45
CA HIS A 232 24.52 -4.97 -24.40
C HIS A 232 25.35 -5.24 -25.66
N ALA A 233 26.37 -4.41 -25.88
CA ALA A 233 27.21 -4.52 -27.07
C ALA A 233 27.81 -5.93 -27.21
N GLY A 234 27.66 -6.54 -28.39
CA GLY A 234 28.14 -7.89 -28.67
C GLY A 234 27.29 -9.04 -28.11
N HIS A 235 26.08 -8.75 -27.60
CA HIS A 235 25.19 -9.80 -27.09
C HIS A 235 24.75 -10.75 -28.21
N PRO A 236 24.72 -12.09 -27.99
CA PRO A 236 24.34 -13.06 -29.02
C PRO A 236 22.96 -12.85 -29.65
N TRP A 237 22.03 -12.18 -28.95
CA TRP A 237 20.68 -11.91 -29.46
C TRP A 237 20.62 -10.79 -30.50
N SER A 238 21.68 -10.02 -30.67
CA SER A 238 21.73 -8.93 -31.67
C SER A 238 21.53 -9.42 -33.11
N VAL A 239 21.93 -10.67 -33.42
CA VAL A 239 21.83 -11.29 -34.75
C VAL A 239 20.57 -12.11 -34.96
N LEU A 240 19.71 -12.28 -33.96
CA LEU A 240 18.47 -13.04 -34.07
C LEU A 240 17.45 -12.35 -34.99
N SER A 241 16.57 -13.14 -35.60
CA SER A 241 15.35 -12.60 -36.22
C SER A 241 14.47 -11.89 -35.18
N ASP A 242 13.56 -11.00 -35.59
CA ASP A 242 12.63 -10.37 -34.65
C ASP A 242 11.77 -11.40 -33.90
N PHE A 243 11.33 -12.45 -34.59
CA PHE A 243 10.56 -13.52 -33.99
C PHE A 243 11.34 -14.32 -32.95
N ASP A 244 12.60 -14.69 -33.26
CA ASP A 244 13.44 -15.41 -32.30
C ASP A 244 13.83 -14.53 -31.12
N PHE A 245 14.01 -13.23 -31.35
CA PHE A 245 14.22 -12.26 -30.30
C PHE A 245 13.00 -12.18 -29.37
N PHE A 246 11.78 -12.14 -29.91
CA PHE A 246 10.55 -12.19 -29.12
C PHE A 246 10.45 -13.43 -28.25
N LYS A 247 10.85 -14.62 -28.74
CA LYS A 247 10.94 -15.84 -27.93
C LYS A 247 11.90 -15.64 -26.76
N LYS A 248 13.06 -15.03 -26.97
CA LYS A 248 14.07 -14.82 -25.94
C LYS A 248 13.63 -13.88 -24.84
N ILE A 249 12.94 -12.80 -25.19
CA ILE A 249 12.43 -11.83 -24.20
C ILE A 249 11.11 -12.25 -23.54
N GLY A 250 10.58 -13.45 -23.89
CA GLY A 250 9.31 -13.95 -23.35
C GLY A 250 8.08 -13.34 -24.03
N GLY A 251 8.24 -12.72 -25.18
CA GLY A 251 7.15 -12.16 -25.98
C GLY A 251 6.35 -13.20 -26.77
N TYR A 252 6.94 -14.37 -27.02
CA TYR A 252 6.28 -15.54 -27.60
C TYR A 252 6.60 -16.78 -26.75
N LYS A 253 5.58 -17.55 -26.40
CA LYS A 253 5.70 -18.71 -25.52
C LYS A 253 4.89 -19.90 -26.05
N SER A 254 5.27 -21.09 -25.62
CA SER A 254 4.48 -22.31 -25.72
C SER A 254 4.15 -22.77 -24.29
N ASP A 255 2.91 -23.16 -24.07
CA ASP A 255 2.45 -23.76 -22.84
C ASP A 255 2.76 -25.28 -22.90
N PRO A 256 3.59 -25.79 -21.98
CA PRO A 256 3.99 -27.21 -22.00
C PRO A 256 2.82 -28.17 -21.71
N ASP A 257 1.82 -27.74 -20.94
CA ASP A 257 0.70 -28.59 -20.52
C ASP A 257 -0.38 -28.71 -21.60
N THR A 258 -0.66 -27.59 -22.29
CA THR A 258 -1.71 -27.55 -23.30
C THR A 258 -1.19 -27.66 -24.73
N GLY A 259 0.12 -27.44 -24.95
CA GLY A 259 0.73 -27.31 -26.28
C GLY A 259 0.34 -26.04 -27.02
N GLU A 260 -0.38 -25.11 -26.38
CA GLU A 260 -0.75 -23.82 -26.96
C GLU A 260 0.46 -22.91 -27.09
N GLU A 261 0.59 -22.25 -28.23
CA GLU A 261 1.66 -21.29 -28.46
C GLU A 261 1.12 -19.98 -29.04
N GLY A 262 1.82 -18.88 -28.76
CA GLY A 262 1.43 -17.56 -29.25
C GLY A 262 2.19 -16.43 -28.57
N PHE A 263 1.85 -15.22 -28.98
CA PHE A 263 2.38 -14.01 -28.34
C PHE A 263 1.77 -13.81 -26.96
N THR A 264 2.58 -13.35 -26.02
CA THR A 264 2.10 -13.02 -24.69
C THR A 264 1.38 -11.67 -24.66
N LEU A 265 0.47 -11.48 -23.71
CA LEU A 265 -0.16 -10.17 -23.52
C LEU A 265 0.89 -9.09 -23.19
N ALA A 266 1.98 -9.44 -22.51
CA ALA A 266 3.12 -8.53 -22.31
C ALA A 266 3.70 -8.02 -23.62
N ALA A 267 3.90 -8.90 -24.60
CA ALA A 267 4.38 -8.49 -25.92
C ALA A 267 3.42 -7.53 -26.63
N VAL A 268 2.12 -7.83 -26.57
CA VAL A 268 1.09 -6.95 -27.15
C VAL A 268 1.06 -5.59 -26.45
N LEU A 269 1.14 -5.55 -25.14
CA LEU A 269 1.21 -4.30 -24.37
C LEU A 269 2.48 -3.50 -24.68
N MET A 270 3.62 -4.17 -24.81
CA MET A 270 4.93 -3.52 -24.99
C MET A 270 5.16 -3.03 -26.42
N PHE A 271 4.69 -3.79 -27.44
CA PHE A 271 5.05 -3.58 -28.85
C PHE A 271 3.85 -3.54 -29.80
N GLY A 272 2.65 -3.82 -29.32
CA GLY A 272 1.46 -3.94 -30.16
C GLY A 272 1.04 -2.62 -30.79
N LEU A 273 0.31 -2.72 -31.90
CA LEU A 273 -0.49 -1.61 -32.40
C LEU A 273 -1.62 -1.32 -31.39
N GLU A 274 -2.02 -0.07 -31.24
CA GLU A 274 -3.09 0.33 -30.32
C GLU A 274 -4.37 -0.47 -30.53
N GLN A 275 -4.80 -0.65 -31.78
CA GLN A 275 -5.98 -1.47 -32.12
C GLN A 275 -5.84 -2.93 -31.67
N THR A 276 -4.64 -3.49 -31.67
CA THR A 276 -4.39 -4.85 -31.18
C THR A 276 -4.48 -4.92 -29.67
N ILE A 277 -3.94 -3.94 -28.95
CA ILE A 277 -4.07 -3.84 -27.48
C ILE A 277 -5.56 -3.75 -27.10
N LEU A 278 -6.32 -2.87 -27.75
CA LEU A 278 -7.74 -2.65 -27.46
C LEU A 278 -8.62 -3.87 -27.76
N ARG A 279 -8.20 -4.77 -28.66
CA ARG A 279 -8.88 -6.06 -28.94
C ARG A 279 -8.93 -6.95 -27.70
N PHE A 280 -7.88 -6.94 -26.89
CA PHE A 280 -7.77 -7.77 -25.69
C PHE A 280 -8.06 -7.02 -24.39
N LEU A 281 -7.85 -5.73 -24.39
CA LEU A 281 -8.02 -4.83 -23.24
C LEU A 281 -8.82 -3.58 -23.66
N PRO A 282 -10.16 -3.68 -23.77
CA PRO A 282 -10.99 -2.62 -24.33
C PRO A 282 -10.93 -1.27 -23.58
N TYR A 283 -10.51 -1.29 -22.31
CA TYR A 283 -10.37 -0.10 -21.48
C TYR A 283 -8.91 0.37 -21.34
N TYR A 284 -8.00 -0.21 -22.11
CA TYR A 284 -6.61 0.22 -22.09
C TYR A 284 -6.49 1.69 -22.46
N TYR A 285 -5.84 2.43 -21.59
CA TYR A 285 -5.53 3.84 -21.82
C TYR A 285 -4.32 4.24 -20.99
N VAL A 286 -3.49 5.14 -21.52
CA VAL A 286 -2.32 5.73 -20.85
C VAL A 286 -2.38 7.24 -21.01
N ASP A 287 -2.12 7.99 -19.95
CA ASP A 287 -2.31 9.44 -19.95
C ASP A 287 -1.20 10.12 -19.12
N PHE A 288 -0.42 10.94 -19.78
CA PHE A 288 0.49 11.86 -19.13
C PHE A 288 -0.04 13.29 -19.30
N ARG A 289 -0.09 14.04 -18.23
CA ARG A 289 -0.58 15.42 -18.19
C ARG A 289 0.45 16.33 -17.54
N GLU A 290 0.90 17.34 -18.28
CA GLU A 290 1.73 18.40 -17.72
C GLU A 290 0.82 19.53 -17.24
N LYS A 291 0.98 19.95 -15.99
CA LYS A 291 0.14 20.94 -15.30
C LYS A 291 1.02 22.02 -14.68
N LEU A 292 1.74 22.76 -15.50
CA LEU A 292 2.69 23.80 -15.06
C LEU A 292 2.05 25.18 -14.94
N SER A 293 0.85 25.39 -15.50
CA SER A 293 0.15 26.67 -15.40
C SER A 293 -0.52 26.83 -14.04
N THR A 294 -0.47 28.04 -13.49
CA THR A 294 -1.23 28.46 -12.31
C THR A 294 -2.64 28.94 -12.66
N ASP A 295 -2.95 29.09 -13.96
CA ASP A 295 -4.27 29.46 -14.45
C ASP A 295 -5.23 28.26 -14.33
N SER A 296 -6.30 28.40 -13.58
CA SER A 296 -7.31 27.38 -13.36
C SER A 296 -8.11 26.98 -14.60
N GLU A 297 -8.13 27.82 -15.63
CA GLU A 297 -8.80 27.52 -16.90
C GLU A 297 -7.96 26.58 -17.77
N ILE A 298 -6.65 26.48 -17.52
CA ILE A 298 -5.74 25.61 -18.24
C ILE A 298 -5.65 24.26 -17.52
N ARG A 299 -6.34 23.24 -18.04
CA ARG A 299 -6.37 21.89 -17.45
C ARG A 299 -5.01 21.19 -17.52
N TRP A 300 -4.25 21.40 -18.58
CA TRP A 300 -2.89 20.90 -18.80
C TRP A 300 -2.15 21.81 -19.78
N THR A 301 -0.87 21.98 -19.58
CA THR A 301 0.03 22.73 -20.48
C THR A 301 0.52 21.86 -21.65
N ASP A 302 0.60 20.55 -21.42
CA ASP A 302 0.89 19.54 -22.44
C ASP A 302 0.32 18.17 -22.04
N ARG A 303 0.14 17.26 -23.00
CA ARG A 303 -0.44 15.94 -22.78
C ARG A 303 0.11 14.90 -23.75
N ILE A 304 0.42 13.70 -23.24
CA ILE A 304 0.76 12.51 -24.05
C ILE A 304 -0.31 11.46 -23.77
N HIS A 305 -1.13 11.17 -24.79
CA HIS A 305 -2.20 10.20 -24.71
C HIS A 305 -2.42 9.54 -26.09
N PRO A 306 -3.19 8.46 -26.18
CA PRO A 306 -3.58 7.88 -27.48
C PRO A 306 -4.40 8.90 -28.29
N ASP A 307 -3.77 9.53 -29.26
CA ASP A 307 -4.36 10.55 -30.14
C ASP A 307 -4.31 10.16 -31.63
N GLY A 308 -3.85 8.92 -31.91
CA GLY A 308 -3.70 8.39 -33.26
C GLY A 308 -2.44 8.88 -34.01
N THR A 309 -1.60 9.72 -33.41
CA THR A 309 -0.34 10.18 -34.03
C THR A 309 0.82 9.23 -33.77
N TRP A 310 0.64 8.28 -32.85
CA TRP A 310 1.64 7.28 -32.44
C TRP A 310 0.97 6.01 -31.95
N GLU A 311 1.67 4.89 -31.99
CA GLU A 311 1.18 3.65 -31.42
C GLU A 311 1.32 3.68 -29.90
N ALA A 312 0.18 3.70 -29.20
CA ALA A 312 0.11 3.91 -27.75
C ALA A 312 0.45 2.65 -26.94
N ASN A 313 1.48 1.90 -27.35
CA ASN A 313 2.03 0.81 -26.55
C ASN A 313 2.89 1.32 -25.39
N LEU A 314 3.17 0.44 -24.41
CA LEU A 314 3.86 0.82 -23.18
C LEU A 314 5.29 1.27 -23.39
N TYR A 315 6.01 0.73 -24.38
CA TYR A 315 7.37 1.16 -24.69
C TYR A 315 7.41 2.61 -25.21
N GLN A 316 6.52 2.94 -26.16
CA GLN A 316 6.43 4.30 -26.68
C GLN A 316 5.95 5.29 -25.60
N PHE A 317 4.97 4.89 -24.78
CA PHE A 317 4.50 5.72 -23.66
C PHE A 317 5.64 6.00 -22.69
N HIS A 318 6.32 4.96 -22.21
CA HIS A 318 7.47 5.09 -21.30
C HIS A 318 8.52 6.06 -21.84
N ARG A 319 8.96 5.87 -23.09
CA ARG A 319 10.00 6.73 -23.69
C ARG A 319 9.55 8.19 -23.82
N ARG A 320 8.34 8.44 -24.28
CA ARG A 320 7.82 9.80 -24.46
C ARG A 320 7.67 10.52 -23.12
N VAL A 321 7.12 9.85 -22.13
CA VAL A 321 6.92 10.41 -20.79
C VAL A 321 8.27 10.67 -20.11
N TYR A 322 9.19 9.70 -20.16
CA TYR A 322 10.53 9.89 -19.59
C TYR A 322 11.28 11.07 -20.21
N LEU A 323 11.31 11.15 -21.53
CA LEU A 323 11.96 12.26 -22.24
C LEU A 323 11.35 13.63 -21.87
N LYS A 324 10.04 13.70 -21.69
CA LYS A 324 9.35 14.94 -21.30
C LYS A 324 9.65 15.32 -19.85
N MET A 325 9.52 14.37 -18.91
CA MET A 325 9.70 14.65 -17.49
C MET A 325 11.17 14.86 -17.10
N SER A 326 12.10 14.17 -17.73
CA SER A 326 13.53 14.29 -17.43
C SER A 326 14.08 15.69 -17.68
N GLN A 327 13.48 16.47 -18.59
CA GLN A 327 13.87 17.86 -18.87
C GLN A 327 13.66 18.80 -17.67
N SER A 328 12.79 18.43 -16.73
CA SER A 328 12.51 19.20 -15.51
C SER A 328 13.48 18.87 -14.36
N LEU A 329 14.30 17.83 -14.53
CA LEU A 329 15.26 17.43 -13.50
C LEU A 329 16.57 18.21 -13.66
N PRO A 330 17.21 18.61 -12.55
CA PRO A 330 18.50 19.28 -12.60
C PRO A 330 19.59 18.32 -13.11
N THR A 331 20.38 18.81 -14.05
CA THR A 331 21.58 18.14 -14.58
C THR A 331 22.84 18.91 -14.19
N PRO A 332 23.32 18.82 -12.93
CA PRO A 332 24.51 19.50 -12.49
C PRO A 332 25.70 19.02 -13.31
N PHE A 333 26.62 19.94 -13.65
CA PHE A 333 27.81 19.59 -14.38
C PHE A 333 28.71 18.69 -13.53
N LYS A 334 28.73 17.40 -13.84
CA LYS A 334 29.65 16.42 -13.23
C LYS A 334 30.40 15.69 -14.34
N LEU A 335 31.66 15.41 -14.09
CA LEU A 335 32.51 14.62 -14.99
C LEU A 335 32.88 13.30 -14.33
N GLU A 336 32.76 12.20 -15.06
CA GLU A 336 33.40 10.93 -14.74
C GLU A 336 34.53 10.69 -15.75
N GLY A 337 35.73 10.89 -15.28
CA GLY A 337 36.86 11.03 -16.18
C GLY A 337 36.72 12.26 -17.09
N ILE A 338 36.60 12.05 -18.41
CA ILE A 338 36.36 13.09 -19.42
C ILE A 338 34.91 13.15 -19.91
N GLN A 339 34.05 12.26 -19.45
CA GLN A 339 32.64 12.21 -19.88
C GLN A 339 31.76 12.98 -18.90
N ARG A 340 30.83 13.76 -19.45
CA ARG A 340 29.78 14.42 -18.68
C ARG A 340 28.71 13.40 -18.29
N ILE A 341 28.32 13.40 -17.01
CA ILE A 341 27.23 12.56 -16.50
C ILE A 341 25.95 13.38 -16.59
N ASP A 342 25.08 13.04 -17.52
CA ASP A 342 23.74 13.62 -17.66
C ASP A 342 22.65 12.74 -16.98
N ASP A 343 22.93 11.46 -16.75
CA ASP A 343 22.02 10.50 -16.08
C ASP A 343 22.27 10.53 -14.56
N THR A 344 21.69 11.49 -13.87
CA THR A 344 21.83 11.65 -12.41
C THR A 344 21.01 10.60 -11.65
N PRO A 345 21.23 10.39 -10.32
CA PRO A 345 20.39 9.54 -9.49
C PRO A 345 18.90 9.88 -9.54
N ALA A 346 18.54 11.19 -9.72
CA ALA A 346 17.15 11.59 -9.90
C ALA A 346 16.56 11.10 -11.24
N HIS A 347 17.35 11.08 -12.32
CA HIS A 347 16.92 10.54 -13.61
C HIS A 347 16.68 9.02 -13.52
N LYS A 348 17.54 8.28 -12.81
CA LYS A 348 17.35 6.86 -12.54
C LYS A 348 16.08 6.60 -11.71
N ALA A 349 15.88 7.40 -10.67
CA ALA A 349 14.71 7.34 -9.82
C ALA A 349 13.40 7.63 -10.59
N LEU A 350 13.41 8.64 -11.47
CA LEU A 350 12.27 8.96 -12.32
C LEU A 350 11.94 7.81 -13.28
N ARG A 351 12.95 7.22 -13.91
CA ARG A 351 12.79 6.07 -14.82
C ARG A 351 12.18 4.90 -14.07
N GLU A 352 12.70 4.58 -12.88
CA GLU A 352 12.20 3.53 -12.01
C GLU A 352 10.73 3.77 -11.60
N ALA A 353 10.36 5.01 -11.27
CA ALA A 353 8.99 5.37 -10.92
C ALA A 353 8.01 5.15 -12.08
N ILE A 354 8.39 5.51 -13.32
CA ILE A 354 7.56 5.28 -14.51
C ILE A 354 7.40 3.78 -14.76
N ILE A 355 8.49 3.00 -14.69
CA ILE A 355 8.47 1.55 -14.90
C ILE A 355 7.62 0.88 -13.83
N ASN A 356 7.78 1.23 -12.56
CA ASN A 356 6.98 0.70 -11.46
C ASN A 356 5.49 0.97 -11.66
N THR A 357 5.13 2.16 -12.15
CA THR A 357 3.75 2.48 -12.50
C THR A 357 3.20 1.54 -13.57
N ILE A 358 4.01 1.15 -14.54
CA ILE A 358 3.63 0.23 -15.62
C ILE A 358 3.53 -1.22 -15.11
N ILE A 359 4.60 -1.73 -14.50
CA ILE A 359 4.69 -3.15 -14.14
C ILE A 359 3.78 -3.56 -12.98
N HIS A 360 3.32 -2.60 -12.17
CA HIS A 360 2.36 -2.85 -11.09
C HIS A 360 0.90 -2.57 -11.48
N SER A 361 0.64 -2.08 -12.70
CA SER A 361 -0.72 -1.80 -13.19
C SER A 361 -1.57 -3.05 -13.39
N ARG A 362 -2.86 -2.97 -13.01
CA ARG A 362 -3.89 -3.94 -13.36
C ARG A 362 -4.53 -3.54 -14.69
N PHE A 363 -4.05 -4.12 -15.81
CA PHE A 363 -4.49 -3.75 -17.16
C PHE A 363 -5.92 -4.17 -17.53
N ASN A 364 -6.53 -5.12 -16.80
CA ASN A 364 -7.93 -5.50 -16.97
C ASN A 364 -8.90 -4.66 -16.11
N SER A 365 -8.47 -3.49 -15.65
CA SER A 365 -9.29 -2.49 -14.96
C SER A 365 -9.97 -1.53 -15.94
N MET A 366 -11.07 -0.89 -15.51
CA MET A 366 -11.68 0.24 -16.21
C MET A 366 -10.88 1.54 -16.01
N HIS A 367 -9.93 1.57 -15.08
CA HIS A 367 -9.07 2.70 -14.81
C HIS A 367 -7.75 2.58 -15.56
N CYS A 368 -7.12 3.71 -15.83
CA CYS A 368 -5.90 3.80 -16.64
C CYS A 368 -4.68 4.24 -15.82
N ILE A 369 -3.50 4.09 -16.43
CA ILE A 369 -2.28 4.72 -15.94
C ILE A 369 -2.40 6.23 -16.16
N VAL A 370 -2.17 7.02 -15.10
CA VAL A 370 -2.13 8.48 -15.15
C VAL A 370 -0.84 8.97 -14.52
N ILE A 371 -0.06 9.76 -15.26
CA ILE A 371 1.14 10.42 -14.75
C ILE A 371 0.93 11.92 -14.91
N GLU A 372 1.12 12.67 -13.83
CA GLU A 372 0.93 14.12 -13.80
C GLU A 372 2.22 14.81 -13.37
N HIS A 373 2.57 15.89 -14.08
CA HIS A 373 3.70 16.74 -13.79
C HIS A 373 3.22 18.13 -13.36
N TYR A 374 3.45 18.46 -12.11
CA TYR A 374 3.19 19.76 -11.50
C TYR A 374 4.50 20.53 -11.31
N PRO A 375 4.49 21.86 -11.09
CA PRO A 375 5.71 22.64 -10.85
C PRO A 375 6.54 22.16 -9.66
N ASP A 376 5.89 21.56 -8.67
CA ASP A 376 6.45 21.17 -7.37
C ASP A 376 6.52 19.65 -7.15
N ARG A 377 5.93 18.83 -8.03
CA ARG A 377 5.86 17.37 -7.85
C ARG A 377 5.50 16.60 -9.11
N PHE A 378 5.83 15.32 -9.12
CA PHE A 378 5.29 14.32 -10.03
C PHE A 378 4.31 13.41 -9.28
N ILE A 379 3.22 13.04 -9.93
CA ILE A 379 2.22 12.09 -9.40
C ILE A 379 2.08 10.95 -10.40
N PHE A 380 2.23 9.71 -9.90
CA PHE A 380 2.09 8.49 -10.67
C PHE A 380 0.94 7.68 -10.10
N ARG A 381 -0.06 7.35 -10.93
CA ARG A 381 -1.20 6.52 -10.54
C ARG A 381 -1.31 5.31 -11.44
N ASN A 382 -1.39 4.15 -10.85
CA ASN A 382 -1.67 2.91 -11.56
C ASN A 382 -2.87 2.17 -10.95
N PRO A 383 -3.74 1.56 -11.80
CA PRO A 383 -4.84 0.73 -11.31
C PRO A 383 -4.36 -0.47 -10.52
N GLY A 384 -5.11 -0.81 -9.47
CA GLY A 384 -4.87 -1.96 -8.59
C GLY A 384 -4.39 -1.57 -7.21
N SER A 385 -4.18 -2.57 -6.36
CA SER A 385 -3.73 -2.46 -4.97
C SER A 385 -2.21 -2.66 -4.86
N LEU A 386 -1.63 -2.24 -3.73
CA LEU A 386 -0.28 -2.68 -3.34
C LEU A 386 -0.30 -4.17 -3.02
N LEU A 387 0.63 -4.93 -3.61
CA LEU A 387 0.82 -6.36 -3.31
C LEU A 387 1.74 -6.59 -2.09
N VAL A 388 2.25 -5.52 -1.50
CA VAL A 388 3.03 -5.47 -0.26
C VAL A 388 2.35 -4.52 0.74
N THR A 389 2.73 -4.55 2.02
CA THR A 389 2.24 -3.54 2.97
C THR A 389 2.95 -2.20 2.75
N LEU A 390 2.37 -1.11 3.25
CA LEU A 390 3.04 0.20 3.22
C LEU A 390 4.38 0.14 3.97
N GLU A 391 4.45 -0.57 5.10
CA GLU A 391 5.70 -0.76 5.83
C GLU A 391 6.74 -1.48 4.98
N GLN A 392 6.39 -2.63 4.38
CA GLN A 392 7.28 -3.37 3.47
C GLN A 392 7.72 -2.53 2.26
N TYR A 393 6.81 -1.68 1.75
CA TYR A 393 7.13 -0.76 0.67
C TYR A 393 8.21 0.24 1.10
N TYR A 394 8.06 0.86 2.30
CA TYR A 394 9.02 1.83 2.80
C TYR A 394 10.32 1.21 3.33
N GLU A 395 10.29 -0.01 3.82
CA GLU A 395 11.48 -0.76 4.25
C GLU A 395 12.34 -1.20 3.06
N GLY A 396 11.73 -1.41 1.89
CA GLY A 396 12.43 -1.91 0.70
C GLY A 396 12.77 -3.40 0.80
N GLY A 397 13.54 -3.91 -0.16
CA GLY A 397 14.02 -5.30 -0.17
C GLY A 397 12.96 -6.36 -0.52
N THR A 398 11.67 -6.02 -0.53
CA THR A 398 10.58 -6.93 -0.93
C THR A 398 9.83 -6.33 -2.11
N SER A 399 9.79 -7.04 -3.23
CA SER A 399 9.01 -6.63 -4.40
C SER A 399 8.17 -7.79 -4.90
N ILE A 400 6.89 -7.53 -5.09
CA ILE A 400 5.95 -8.44 -5.74
C ILE A 400 5.44 -7.75 -6.99
N CYS A 401 5.90 -8.21 -8.15
CA CYS A 401 5.53 -7.61 -9.43
C CYS A 401 4.25 -8.22 -9.98
N ARG A 402 3.29 -7.36 -10.38
CA ARG A 402 2.02 -7.78 -10.99
C ARG A 402 2.21 -8.29 -12.43
N ASN A 403 3.11 -7.67 -13.19
CA ASN A 403 3.35 -7.95 -14.59
C ASN A 403 4.83 -8.35 -14.80
N SER A 404 5.16 -9.57 -14.38
CA SER A 404 6.55 -10.05 -14.34
C SER A 404 7.19 -10.21 -15.73
N ASN A 405 6.39 -10.40 -16.79
CA ASN A 405 6.94 -10.47 -18.15
C ASN A 405 7.27 -9.07 -18.69
N LEU A 406 6.45 -8.06 -18.40
CA LEU A 406 6.77 -6.66 -18.71
C LEU A 406 8.03 -6.23 -17.96
N GLN A 407 8.17 -6.57 -16.67
CA GLN A 407 9.38 -6.29 -15.90
C GLN A 407 10.62 -6.84 -16.59
N LYS A 408 10.61 -8.12 -16.99
CA LYS A 408 11.72 -8.73 -17.75
C LYS A 408 12.05 -7.98 -19.03
N MET A 409 11.03 -7.51 -19.76
CA MET A 409 11.24 -6.76 -20.99
C MET A 409 11.93 -5.42 -20.73
N PHE A 410 11.63 -4.71 -19.63
CA PHE A 410 12.38 -3.50 -19.24
C PHE A 410 13.81 -3.84 -18.79
N GLU A 411 14.02 -4.91 -18.04
CA GLU A 411 15.35 -5.36 -17.62
C GLU A 411 16.27 -5.68 -18.81
N PHE A 412 15.76 -6.29 -19.87
CA PHE A 412 16.55 -6.60 -21.07
C PHE A 412 17.09 -5.38 -21.81
N ILE A 413 16.53 -4.21 -21.57
CA ILE A 413 17.07 -2.96 -22.08
C ILE A 413 17.83 -2.15 -21.01
N GLY A 414 18.14 -2.78 -19.86
CA GLY A 414 18.87 -2.13 -18.76
C GLY A 414 18.03 -1.09 -17.99
N GLU A 415 16.71 -1.18 -18.11
CA GLU A 415 15.78 -0.31 -17.40
C GLU A 415 14.91 -1.15 -16.43
N GLY A 416 14.78 -0.69 -15.19
CA GLY A 416 14.14 -1.46 -14.12
C GLY A 416 15.07 -2.49 -13.47
N GLU A 417 15.00 -2.58 -12.13
CA GLU A 417 15.80 -3.52 -11.36
C GLU A 417 14.91 -4.61 -10.73
N ARG A 418 15.46 -5.83 -10.62
CA ARG A 418 14.83 -6.91 -9.86
C ARG A 418 15.07 -6.80 -8.38
N ALA A 419 15.29 -7.32 -7.54
CA ALA A 419 15.80 -7.40 -6.16
C ALA A 419 15.09 -6.50 -5.12
N GLY A 420 13.93 -5.90 -5.43
CA GLY A 420 13.25 -5.02 -4.45
C GLY A 420 13.96 -3.69 -4.17
N SER A 421 14.97 -3.33 -4.98
CA SER A 421 15.74 -2.09 -4.84
C SER A 421 15.09 -0.85 -5.48
N GLY A 422 13.96 -1.03 -6.17
CA GLY A 422 13.31 0.07 -6.90
C GLY A 422 12.95 1.26 -6.01
N ILE A 423 12.32 1.01 -4.86
CA ILE A 423 12.00 2.08 -3.91
C ILE A 423 13.26 2.73 -3.32
N ASP A 424 14.31 1.94 -3.07
CA ASP A 424 15.58 2.46 -2.54
C ASP A 424 16.26 3.36 -3.59
N THR A 425 16.22 2.98 -4.87
CA THR A 425 16.70 3.80 -5.99
C THR A 425 15.92 5.11 -6.06
N ILE A 426 14.60 5.09 -5.92
CA ILE A 426 13.75 6.28 -5.91
C ILE A 426 14.09 7.17 -4.70
N LYS A 427 14.12 6.62 -3.49
CA LYS A 427 14.44 7.36 -2.26
C LYS A 427 15.83 7.99 -2.32
N LYS A 428 16.83 7.22 -2.74
CA LYS A 428 18.22 7.70 -2.86
C LYS A 428 18.32 8.85 -3.86
N GLY A 429 17.73 8.68 -5.05
CA GLY A 429 17.78 9.70 -6.10
C GLY A 429 17.10 11.01 -5.70
N TRP A 430 16.00 10.92 -4.95
CA TRP A 430 15.29 12.08 -4.42
C TRP A 430 16.06 12.77 -3.29
N LYS A 431 16.58 11.98 -2.34
CA LYS A 431 17.34 12.48 -1.19
C LYS A 431 18.63 13.23 -1.62
N GLU A 432 19.30 12.76 -2.66
CA GLU A 432 20.55 13.42 -3.15
C GLU A 432 20.31 14.83 -3.69
N ASN A 433 19.07 15.18 -4.09
CA ASN A 433 18.69 16.54 -4.47
C ASN A 433 18.14 17.36 -3.31
N GLY A 434 18.09 16.82 -2.09
CA GLY A 434 17.52 17.47 -0.92
C GLY A 434 16.00 17.61 -0.99
N TRP A 435 15.31 16.83 -1.83
CA TRP A 435 13.86 16.85 -1.97
C TRP A 435 13.16 16.02 -0.89
N ALA A 436 11.88 16.32 -0.66
CA ALA A 436 11.06 15.58 0.29
C ALA A 436 10.97 14.09 -0.05
N GLU A 437 10.81 13.28 0.98
CA GLU A 437 10.69 11.82 0.81
C GLU A 437 9.48 11.46 -0.06
N PRO A 438 9.65 10.52 -1.01
CA PRO A 438 8.54 10.00 -1.82
C PRO A 438 7.39 9.49 -0.96
N ALA A 439 6.16 9.85 -1.33
CA ALA A 439 4.96 9.42 -0.62
C ALA A 439 4.14 8.45 -1.47
N VAL A 440 3.72 7.34 -0.85
CA VAL A 440 2.86 6.34 -1.49
C VAL A 440 1.55 6.21 -0.71
N ARG A 441 0.44 6.06 -1.42
CA ARG A 441 -0.87 5.77 -0.83
C ARG A 441 -1.71 4.87 -1.71
N GLU A 442 -2.60 4.12 -1.10
CA GLU A 442 -3.68 3.42 -1.77
C GLU A 442 -4.95 4.28 -1.80
N ILE A 443 -5.59 4.34 -2.95
CA ILE A 443 -6.89 4.99 -3.16
C ILE A 443 -7.90 3.86 -3.33
N ALA A 444 -8.96 3.86 -2.50
CA ALA A 444 -9.94 2.78 -2.50
C ALA A 444 -10.97 2.90 -3.63
N ASP A 445 -11.33 4.11 -4.00
CA ASP A 445 -12.30 4.38 -5.06
C ASP A 445 -11.89 5.64 -5.85
N PRO A 446 -11.49 5.50 -7.11
CA PRO A 446 -11.18 4.21 -7.79
C PRO A 446 -9.93 3.52 -7.20
N GLU A 447 -9.93 2.18 -7.22
CA GLU A 447 -8.81 1.40 -6.67
C GLU A 447 -7.52 1.64 -7.47
N GLN A 448 -6.61 2.40 -6.88
CA GLN A 448 -5.35 2.82 -7.48
C GLN A 448 -4.24 2.94 -6.43
N VAL A 449 -3.01 2.76 -6.87
CA VAL A 449 -1.83 3.15 -6.09
C VAL A 449 -1.33 4.49 -6.64
N GLU A 450 -1.06 5.43 -5.74
CA GLU A 450 -0.48 6.74 -6.08
C GLU A 450 0.88 6.89 -5.42
N LEU A 451 1.90 7.18 -6.24
CA LEU A 451 3.22 7.60 -5.81
C LEU A 451 3.38 9.09 -6.13
N THR A 452 3.78 9.87 -5.14
CA THR A 452 4.11 11.30 -5.28
C THR A 452 5.61 11.52 -5.06
N LEU A 453 6.25 12.17 -6.01
CA LEU A 453 7.66 12.57 -5.96
C LEU A 453 7.72 14.10 -5.92
N PHE A 454 8.14 14.68 -4.79
CA PHE A 454 8.20 16.13 -4.60
C PHE A 454 9.48 16.71 -5.20
N LEU A 455 9.40 17.87 -5.85
CA LEU A 455 10.53 18.58 -6.47
C LEU A 455 11.06 19.74 -5.59
N ASN A 456 10.72 19.73 -4.33
CA ASN A 456 11.13 20.72 -3.33
C ASN A 456 11.42 20.07 -1.99
N ASN A 457 11.98 20.81 -1.04
CA ASN A 457 12.35 20.33 0.29
C ASN A 457 11.14 20.08 1.22
N GLY A 458 9.92 20.09 0.67
CA GLY A 458 8.68 19.79 1.35
C GLY A 458 8.50 20.53 2.68
N VAL A 459 7.78 21.61 2.67
CA VAL A 459 6.93 21.90 3.82
C VAL A 459 5.92 20.74 3.84
N LYS A 460 5.83 20.00 4.93
CA LYS A 460 4.90 18.88 5.07
C LYS A 460 3.47 19.40 4.93
N ASP A 461 2.96 19.43 3.72
CA ASP A 461 1.53 19.46 3.50
C ASP A 461 1.03 18.03 3.71
N GLU A 462 0.31 17.79 4.78
CA GLU A 462 -0.42 16.55 5.01
C GLU A 462 -1.30 16.24 3.79
N PRO A 463 -1.48 14.96 3.41
CA PRO A 463 -2.21 14.57 2.21
C PRO A 463 -3.66 15.08 2.30
N THR A 464 -3.97 16.10 1.52
CA THR A 464 -5.35 16.56 1.34
C THR A 464 -6.11 15.51 0.55
N ASN A 465 -7.11 14.94 1.20
CA ASN A 465 -8.08 14.01 0.64
C ASN A 465 -9.00 14.81 -0.33
N ASN A 466 -8.67 14.86 -1.61
CA ASN A 466 -9.51 15.49 -2.63
C ASN A 466 -10.08 14.44 -3.61
N GLY A 467 -11.15 13.76 -3.17
CA GLY A 467 -12.22 13.34 -4.08
C GLY A 467 -12.98 14.63 -4.47
N GLY A 468 -13.16 14.87 -5.77
CA GLY A 468 -13.64 16.13 -6.30
C GLY A 468 -15.02 16.53 -5.81
N GLU A 469 -15.11 17.77 -5.36
CA GLU A 469 -16.29 18.64 -5.41
C GLU A 469 -15.89 20.13 -5.23
N PRO A 470 -16.75 21.12 -5.47
CA PRO A 470 -16.38 22.39 -6.09
C PRO A 470 -15.79 23.44 -5.15
N LYS A 471 -14.95 24.27 -5.73
CA LYS A 471 -14.41 25.59 -5.30
C LYS A 471 -14.51 25.95 -3.82
N ARG A 472 -13.36 25.95 -3.14
CA ARG A 472 -13.12 26.73 -1.91
C ARG A 472 -12.18 27.88 -2.23
N THR A 473 -12.61 29.06 -1.81
CA THR A 473 -11.83 30.30 -1.76
C THR A 473 -10.58 30.13 -0.92
N ASP A 474 -9.47 30.64 -1.45
CA ASP A 474 -8.14 30.65 -0.86
C ASP A 474 -8.15 31.20 0.58
N ILE A 475 -7.65 30.38 1.52
CA ILE A 475 -7.24 30.85 2.84
C ILE A 475 -5.73 30.64 2.92
N GLU A 476 -4.97 31.72 3.03
CA GLU A 476 -3.52 31.71 3.22
C GLU A 476 -3.10 30.90 4.46
N PRO A 477 -1.88 30.27 4.49
CA PRO A 477 -1.42 29.48 5.62
C PRO A 477 -1.20 30.37 6.84
N ILE A 478 -1.93 30.05 7.91
CA ILE A 478 -1.84 30.75 9.20
C ILE A 478 -0.62 30.22 9.97
N ASN A 479 0.25 31.14 10.34
CA ASN A 479 1.47 30.94 11.14
C ASN A 479 1.16 30.26 12.48
N ASP A 480 1.98 29.25 12.83
CA ASP A 480 1.87 28.39 14.02
C ASP A 480 2.29 29.16 15.30
N ASN A 481 1.42 30.08 15.79
CA ASN A 481 1.60 30.83 17.04
C ASN A 481 0.47 30.54 18.07
N ASP A 482 0.04 29.28 18.16
CA ASP A 482 -1.03 28.84 19.08
C ASP A 482 -0.48 28.25 20.41
N GLY A 483 0.70 28.65 20.86
CA GLY A 483 1.40 28.08 22.03
C GLY A 483 0.54 27.87 23.29
N PRO A 484 -0.17 28.88 23.85
CA PRO A 484 -0.92 28.73 25.12
C PRO A 484 -2.30 28.07 24.98
N ILE A 485 -2.88 28.01 23.78
CA ILE A 485 -4.26 27.57 23.56
C ILE A 485 -4.39 26.08 23.33
N LYS A 486 -3.36 25.40 22.83
CA LYS A 486 -3.34 23.94 22.67
C LYS A 486 -3.56 23.19 23.99
N ASP A 487 -3.21 23.80 25.11
CA ASP A 487 -3.42 23.25 26.45
C ASP A 487 -4.84 23.47 26.99
N LEU A 488 -5.60 24.40 26.41
CA LEU A 488 -6.95 24.79 26.84
C LEU A 488 -8.06 24.19 25.98
N VAL A 489 -7.79 23.90 24.71
CA VAL A 489 -8.75 23.32 23.75
C VAL A 489 -8.08 22.29 22.85
N SER A 490 -8.77 21.19 22.56
CA SER A 490 -8.29 20.08 21.71
C SER A 490 -9.36 19.64 20.71
N GLY A 491 -8.97 18.90 19.69
CA GLY A 491 -9.87 18.34 18.69
C GLY A 491 -10.71 19.40 17.95
N ASP A 492 -12.01 19.16 17.78
CA ASP A 492 -12.94 20.06 17.05
C ASP A 492 -12.95 21.49 17.60
N SER A 493 -12.73 21.68 18.92
CA SER A 493 -12.71 23.01 19.55
C SER A 493 -11.54 23.85 19.06
N LEU A 494 -10.37 23.24 18.83
CA LEU A 494 -9.19 23.92 18.29
C LEU A 494 -9.41 24.31 16.81
N SER A 495 -10.02 23.43 16.03
CA SER A 495 -10.35 23.70 14.62
C SER A 495 -11.38 24.83 14.49
N ILE A 496 -12.40 24.85 15.35
CA ILE A 496 -13.40 25.93 15.41
C ILE A 496 -12.73 27.25 15.85
N TYR A 497 -11.83 27.23 16.84
CA TYR A 497 -11.08 28.41 17.29
C TYR A 497 -10.22 29.00 16.17
N ARG A 498 -9.50 28.18 15.42
CA ARG A 498 -8.67 28.61 14.29
C ARG A 498 -9.52 29.26 13.18
N LEU A 499 -10.68 28.68 12.86
CA LEU A 499 -11.63 29.28 11.90
C LEU A 499 -12.17 30.62 12.36
N ILE A 500 -12.55 30.74 13.61
CA ILE A 500 -13.01 31.99 14.23
C ILE A 500 -11.89 33.03 14.22
N LYS A 501 -10.64 32.64 14.50
CA LYS A 501 -9.48 33.53 14.44
C LYS A 501 -9.21 34.07 13.03
N ALA A 502 -9.33 33.20 12.03
CA ALA A 502 -9.14 33.59 10.63
C ALA A 502 -10.31 34.42 10.06
N GLN A 503 -11.53 34.10 10.46
CA GLN A 503 -12.75 34.75 9.96
C GLN A 503 -13.75 34.96 11.10
N PRO A 504 -13.62 36.07 11.87
CA PRO A 504 -14.44 36.33 13.05
C PRO A 504 -15.94 36.47 12.80
N THR A 505 -16.36 36.71 11.56
CA THR A 505 -17.77 36.93 11.16
C THR A 505 -18.49 35.64 10.73
N LEU A 506 -17.82 34.47 10.77
CA LEU A 506 -18.43 33.19 10.38
C LEU A 506 -19.61 32.84 11.30
N SER A 507 -20.74 32.48 10.69
CA SER A 507 -21.89 31.93 11.41
C SER A 507 -21.69 30.47 11.79
N LYS A 508 -22.33 29.98 12.88
CA LYS A 508 -22.25 28.60 13.32
C LYS A 508 -22.55 27.55 12.22
N PRO A 509 -23.57 27.77 11.33
CA PRO A 509 -23.77 26.85 10.21
C PRO A 509 -22.61 26.80 9.21
N LYS A 510 -22.01 27.97 8.89
CA LYS A 510 -20.85 28.03 7.99
C LYS A 510 -19.59 27.39 8.60
N ILE A 511 -19.41 27.50 9.91
CA ILE A 511 -18.34 26.79 10.63
C ILE A 511 -18.59 25.28 10.57
N ALA A 512 -19.83 24.83 10.76
CA ALA A 512 -20.22 23.42 10.66
C ALA A 512 -19.94 22.85 9.27
N GLU A 513 -20.32 23.60 8.22
CA GLU A 513 -20.05 23.28 6.82
C GLU A 513 -18.54 23.23 6.53
N ALA A 514 -17.79 24.24 6.98
CA ALA A 514 -16.35 24.34 6.75
C ALA A 514 -15.55 23.20 7.40
N LEU A 515 -16.00 22.69 8.55
CA LEU A 515 -15.32 21.60 9.29
C LEU A 515 -15.94 20.22 9.05
N ASN A 516 -17.00 20.14 8.26
CA ASN A 516 -17.76 18.91 8.01
C ASN A 516 -18.25 18.22 9.30
N ILE A 517 -18.73 19.02 10.25
CA ILE A 517 -19.30 18.56 11.53
C ILE A 517 -20.71 19.09 11.72
N SER A 518 -21.49 18.45 12.61
CA SER A 518 -22.87 18.89 12.84
C SER A 518 -22.94 20.30 13.47
N THR A 519 -23.95 21.09 13.09
CA THR A 519 -24.20 22.42 13.69
C THR A 519 -24.41 22.33 15.21
N SER A 520 -24.96 21.23 15.72
CA SER A 520 -25.11 20.96 17.15
C SER A 520 -23.76 20.80 17.85
N THR A 521 -22.80 20.11 17.20
CA THR A 521 -21.41 19.98 17.69
C THR A 521 -20.74 21.35 17.75
N VAL A 522 -20.82 22.15 16.68
CA VAL A 522 -20.28 23.52 16.66
C VAL A 522 -20.87 24.38 17.77
N LYS A 523 -22.19 24.32 17.95
CA LYS A 523 -22.87 25.09 19.01
C LYS A 523 -22.33 24.72 20.39
N ARG A 524 -22.24 23.43 20.71
CA ARG A 524 -21.74 22.94 21.99
C ARG A 524 -20.28 23.36 22.23
N ARG A 525 -19.40 23.20 21.23
CA ARG A 525 -17.98 23.55 21.33
C ARG A 525 -17.76 25.06 21.48
N ILE A 526 -18.56 25.88 20.82
CA ILE A 526 -18.55 27.34 21.00
C ILE A 526 -18.99 27.73 22.42
N GLU A 527 -20.06 27.11 22.95
CA GLU A 527 -20.54 27.35 24.31
C GLU A 527 -19.45 26.99 25.34
N GLU A 528 -18.76 25.83 25.19
CA GLU A 528 -17.62 25.44 26.02
C GLU A 528 -16.47 26.47 25.97
N MET A 529 -16.17 27.04 24.80
CA MET A 529 -15.11 28.05 24.65
C MET A 529 -15.52 29.41 25.23
N VAL A 530 -16.80 29.75 25.18
CA VAL A 530 -17.34 30.97 25.81
C VAL A 530 -17.30 30.84 27.34
N GLU A 531 -17.69 29.70 27.90
CA GLU A 531 -17.61 29.43 29.34
C GLU A 531 -16.17 29.50 29.88
N LYS A 532 -15.19 29.06 29.08
CA LYS A 532 -13.76 29.12 29.40
C LYS A 532 -13.12 30.50 29.14
N GLU A 533 -13.93 31.50 28.76
CA GLU A 533 -13.46 32.84 28.39
C GLU A 533 -12.36 32.83 27.30
N ILE A 534 -12.45 31.92 26.33
CA ILE A 534 -11.54 31.84 25.20
C ILE A 534 -12.01 32.71 24.05
N ILE A 535 -13.33 32.72 23.79
CA ILE A 535 -13.97 33.52 22.76
C ILE A 535 -15.23 34.20 23.32
N LYS A 536 -15.63 35.32 22.70
CA LYS A 536 -16.88 36.05 23.01
C LYS A 536 -17.54 36.54 21.74
N HIS A 537 -18.87 36.49 21.66
CA HIS A 537 -19.61 37.08 20.58
C HIS A 537 -19.92 38.56 20.89
N GLU A 538 -19.55 39.48 20.01
CA GLU A 538 -19.83 40.90 20.12
C GLU A 538 -20.75 41.38 18.95
N GLY A 539 -21.77 42.17 19.26
CA GLY A 539 -22.73 42.70 18.29
C GLY A 539 -24.03 41.88 18.18
N PRO A 540 -24.95 42.27 17.26
CA PRO A 540 -26.23 41.61 17.06
C PRO A 540 -26.07 40.19 16.51
N ASN A 541 -26.98 39.27 16.84
CA ASN A 541 -26.95 37.87 16.45
C ASN A 541 -26.82 37.60 14.94
N LYS A 542 -27.24 38.51 14.08
CA LYS A 542 -27.17 38.35 12.62
C LYS A 542 -26.00 39.05 11.94
N SER A 543 -25.34 40.01 12.60
CA SER A 543 -24.26 40.85 12.05
C SER A 543 -23.09 41.04 13.01
N GLY A 544 -23.05 40.30 14.13
CA GLY A 544 -21.96 40.31 15.08
C GLY A 544 -20.76 39.51 14.64
N TYR A 545 -19.71 39.55 15.47
CA TYR A 545 -18.47 38.82 15.22
C TYR A 545 -17.94 38.14 16.51
N TRP A 546 -17.10 37.13 16.33
CA TRP A 546 -16.43 36.44 17.40
C TRP A 546 -15.13 37.16 17.75
N LYS A 547 -14.96 37.50 19.01
CA LYS A 547 -13.75 38.11 19.55
C LYS A 547 -12.98 37.06 20.35
N ILE A 548 -11.68 36.95 20.09
CA ILE A 548 -10.78 36.11 20.81
C ILE A 548 -10.33 36.82 22.08
N LEU A 549 -10.37 36.14 23.22
CA LEU A 549 -10.03 36.69 24.53
C LEU A 549 -8.70 36.12 25.06
N LYS A 550 -8.32 34.85 24.65
CA LYS A 550 -7.08 34.20 25.05
C LYS A 550 -6.35 33.66 23.84
#